data_74764a106b526098dc81a1d097c5435c
#
_entry.id   74764a106b526098dc81a1d097c5435c
#
_cell.length_a   1.000
_cell.length_b   1.000
_cell.length_c   1.000
_cell.angle_alpha   90.00
_cell.angle_beta   90.00
_cell.angle_gamma   90.00
#
_symmetry.space_group_name_H-M   'P 1'
#
loop_
_entity.id
_entity.type
_entity.pdbx_description
1 polymer ?
#
loop_
_entity_poly.entity_id
_entity_poly.type
_entity_poly.pdbx_seq_one_letter_code
_entity_poly.pdbx_strand_id
1 'polypeptide(L)'
;MPHISDRELHEECGVFGIFGVPNAASLTYYGLHALQHRGQEGCGIVSVGGDGALHRIKGNGLVTEVFDEAKLGQLAGDMAIGHVRYTTAGGGGIENIQPFLFRHNTGDFALAHNGNIVNSALLRRHLENRGSLFQSTSDSEILAHLIKKETKFRDRPRIYAIIDALNMLEGAFA
;
A
#
# COMPACT_ATOMS: atom_id res chain seq x y z
N MET A 1 -32.85 14.91 23.96
CA MET A 1 -31.51 15.26 23.49
C MET A 1 -30.90 14.01 22.87
N PRO A 2 -30.61 13.99 21.59
CA PRO A 2 -29.98 12.79 20.99
C PRO A 2 -28.55 12.71 21.51
N HIS A 3 -28.17 11.56 22.07
CA HIS A 3 -26.80 11.22 22.39
C HIS A 3 -25.96 11.30 21.10
N ILE A 4 -25.02 12.27 21.07
CA ILE A 4 -23.92 12.23 20.13
C ILE A 4 -23.08 11.03 20.59
N SER A 5 -23.19 9.91 19.85
CA SER A 5 -22.27 8.82 20.03
C SER A 5 -20.87 9.34 19.75
N ASP A 6 -19.97 9.23 20.73
CA ASP A 6 -18.54 9.37 20.53
C ASP A 6 -18.14 8.41 19.41
N ARG A 7 -18.05 8.93 18.19
CA ARG A 7 -17.28 8.28 17.14
C ARG A 7 -15.82 8.48 17.56
N GLU A 8 -15.32 7.55 18.35
CA GLU A 8 -13.88 7.41 18.51
C GLU A 8 -13.29 7.36 17.09
N LEU A 9 -12.44 8.32 16.78
CA LEU A 9 -11.63 8.29 15.59
C LEU A 9 -10.64 7.15 15.77
N HIS A 10 -11.01 5.96 15.32
CA HIS A 10 -10.08 4.84 15.26
C HIS A 10 -9.04 5.16 14.19
N GLU A 11 -7.82 5.40 14.64
CA GLU A 11 -6.68 5.59 13.76
C GLU A 11 -6.27 4.24 13.19
N GLU A 12 -6.53 4.05 11.91
CA GLU A 12 -6.35 2.79 11.21
C GLU A 12 -5.20 2.90 10.24
N CYS A 13 -4.29 1.90 10.29
CA CYS A 13 -3.12 1.78 9.44
C CYS A 13 -2.10 2.94 9.58
N GLY A 14 -0.91 2.73 9.03
CA GLY A 14 0.14 3.73 8.91
C GLY A 14 0.98 3.49 7.67
N VAL A 15 1.31 4.55 6.96
CA VAL A 15 2.18 4.54 5.78
C VAL A 15 3.43 5.36 6.08
N PHE A 16 4.58 4.85 5.66
CA PHE A 16 5.85 5.56 5.72
C PHE A 16 6.61 5.38 4.42
N GLY A 17 7.21 6.44 3.91
CA GLY A 17 8.01 6.39 2.69
C GLY A 17 9.27 7.24 2.81
N ILE A 18 10.34 6.78 2.16
CA ILE A 18 11.62 7.47 2.11
C ILE A 18 12.23 7.35 0.71
N PHE A 19 12.93 8.39 0.29
CA PHE A 19 13.52 8.49 -1.05
C PHE A 19 14.90 9.13 -1.00
N GLY A 20 15.84 8.55 -1.75
CA GLY A 20 17.17 9.12 -1.94
C GLY A 20 18.10 9.01 -0.72
N VAL A 21 17.86 8.06 0.18
CA VAL A 21 18.63 7.90 1.41
C VAL A 21 19.18 6.48 1.51
N PRO A 22 20.49 6.28 1.71
CA PRO A 22 21.05 4.94 1.94
C PRO A 22 20.35 4.21 3.08
N ASN A 23 20.19 2.88 2.93
CA ASN A 23 19.50 2.04 3.91
C ASN A 23 18.04 2.45 4.14
N ALA A 24 17.33 2.87 3.08
CA ALA A 24 15.96 3.33 3.14
C ALA A 24 15.03 2.33 3.86
N ALA A 25 15.23 1.01 3.67
CA ALA A 25 14.42 -0.01 4.34
C ALA A 25 14.59 0.00 5.86
N SER A 26 15.80 0.19 6.38
CA SER A 26 16.05 0.28 7.82
C SER A 26 15.40 1.52 8.42
N LEU A 27 15.46 2.65 7.73
CA LEU A 27 14.78 3.87 8.17
C LEU A 27 13.25 3.72 8.11
N THR A 28 12.75 3.01 7.07
CA THR A 28 11.33 2.68 6.96
C THR A 28 10.88 1.77 8.12
N TYR A 29 11.70 0.78 8.51
CA TYR A 29 11.45 -0.05 9.68
C TYR A 29 11.24 0.81 10.94
N TYR A 30 12.13 1.76 11.23
CA TYR A 30 11.99 2.66 12.38
C TYR A 30 10.75 3.56 12.26
N GLY A 31 10.45 4.05 11.05
CA GLY A 31 9.23 4.80 10.80
C GLY A 31 7.96 3.99 11.07
N LEU A 32 7.91 2.73 10.61
CA LEU A 32 6.80 1.83 10.88
C LEU A 32 6.71 1.45 12.36
N HIS A 33 7.85 1.25 13.04
CA HIS A 33 7.87 0.99 14.47
C HIS A 33 7.27 2.16 15.27
N ALA A 34 7.57 3.40 14.88
CA ALA A 34 6.96 4.59 15.47
C ALA A 34 5.44 4.67 15.20
N LEU A 35 4.97 4.12 14.06
CA LEU A 35 3.57 4.06 13.68
C LEU A 35 2.86 2.77 14.16
N GLN A 36 3.54 1.89 14.91
CA GLN A 36 3.01 0.59 15.31
C GLN A 36 1.69 0.67 16.09
N HIS A 37 1.48 1.74 16.86
CA HIS A 37 0.23 1.98 17.59
C HIS A 37 -0.99 2.11 16.66
N ARG A 38 -0.77 2.42 15.37
CA ARG A 38 -1.82 2.54 14.34
C ARG A 38 -2.18 1.20 13.68
N GLY A 39 -1.32 0.18 13.77
CA GLY A 39 -1.58 -1.12 13.14
C GLY A 39 -0.72 -2.22 13.70
N GLN A 40 -1.33 -3.29 14.19
CA GLN A 40 -0.65 -4.39 14.92
C GLN A 40 -0.84 -5.76 14.28
N GLU A 41 -1.62 -5.87 13.21
CA GLU A 41 -1.97 -7.16 12.61
C GLU A 41 -0.99 -7.65 11.57
N GLY A 42 -0.32 -6.72 10.92
CA GLY A 42 0.67 -7.04 9.94
C GLY A 42 1.37 -5.82 9.40
N CYS A 43 2.52 -6.04 8.82
CA CYS A 43 3.33 -4.98 8.23
C CYS A 43 4.11 -5.46 7.02
N GLY A 44 4.58 -4.52 6.22
CA GLY A 44 5.40 -4.81 5.07
C GLY A 44 6.27 -3.62 4.67
N ILE A 45 7.36 -3.93 3.99
CA ILE A 45 8.27 -2.96 3.37
C ILE A 45 8.56 -3.43 1.95
N VAL A 46 8.55 -2.48 1.02
CA VAL A 46 9.10 -2.62 -0.32
C VAL A 46 10.22 -1.62 -0.49
N SER A 47 11.37 -2.08 -0.97
CA SER A 47 12.50 -1.23 -1.35
C SER A 47 12.80 -1.33 -2.84
N VAL A 48 13.52 -0.36 -3.36
CA VAL A 48 14.02 -0.33 -4.74
C VAL A 48 15.53 -0.44 -4.70
N GLY A 49 16.07 -1.53 -5.26
CA GLY A 49 17.50 -1.75 -5.40
C GLY A 49 18.15 -0.81 -6.43
N GLY A 50 19.48 -0.74 -6.41
CA GLY A 50 20.24 0.08 -7.35
C GLY A 50 20.10 -0.36 -8.82
N ASP A 51 19.66 -1.59 -9.07
CA ASP A 51 19.29 -2.15 -10.36
C ASP A 51 17.84 -1.83 -10.80
N GLY A 52 17.08 -1.12 -9.96
CA GLY A 52 15.66 -0.83 -10.16
C GLY A 52 14.73 -1.99 -9.80
N ALA A 53 15.25 -3.10 -9.28
CA ALA A 53 14.43 -4.22 -8.84
C ALA A 53 13.70 -3.87 -7.53
N LEU A 54 12.44 -4.32 -7.43
CA LEU A 54 11.64 -4.16 -6.23
C LEU A 54 11.76 -5.41 -5.34
N HIS A 55 12.17 -5.18 -4.11
CA HIS A 55 12.26 -6.20 -3.07
C HIS A 55 11.16 -5.98 -2.03
N ARG A 56 10.45 -7.05 -1.67
CA ARG A 56 9.34 -6.96 -0.70
C ARG A 56 9.46 -8.01 0.38
N ILE A 57 9.30 -7.59 1.62
CA ILE A 57 9.05 -8.45 2.78
C ILE A 57 7.79 -7.96 3.48
N LYS A 58 6.89 -8.88 3.83
CA LYS A 58 5.68 -8.61 4.60
C LYS A 58 5.31 -9.82 5.44
N GLY A 59 4.56 -9.58 6.52
CA GLY A 59 4.12 -10.66 7.41
C GLY A 59 3.03 -10.20 8.37
N ASN A 60 2.36 -11.18 8.98
CA ASN A 60 1.46 -10.95 10.10
C ASN A 60 2.28 -10.68 11.36
N GLY A 61 1.78 -9.81 12.23
CA GLY A 61 2.39 -9.45 13.50
C GLY A 61 3.02 -8.07 13.52
N LEU A 62 3.70 -7.79 14.61
CA LEU A 62 4.36 -6.51 14.86
C LEU A 62 5.58 -6.33 13.96
N VAL A 63 5.98 -5.08 13.76
CA VAL A 63 7.17 -4.73 12.95
C VAL A 63 8.42 -5.46 13.46
N THR A 64 8.58 -5.57 14.78
CA THR A 64 9.70 -6.28 15.42
C THR A 64 9.64 -7.80 15.31
N GLU A 65 8.48 -8.37 15.00
CA GLU A 65 8.28 -9.80 14.79
C GLU A 65 8.51 -10.18 13.32
N VAL A 66 8.08 -9.30 12.41
CA VAL A 66 8.17 -9.53 10.97
C VAL A 66 9.59 -9.27 10.45
N PHE A 67 10.27 -8.24 10.97
CA PHE A 67 11.58 -7.82 10.47
C PHE A 67 12.69 -8.09 11.49
N ASP A 68 13.77 -8.63 10.99
CA ASP A 68 15.06 -8.79 11.64
C ASP A 68 16.17 -8.20 10.75
N GLU A 69 17.40 -8.17 11.24
CA GLU A 69 18.55 -7.62 10.51
C GLU A 69 18.80 -8.35 9.19
N ALA A 70 18.64 -9.68 9.17
CA ALA A 70 18.85 -10.49 7.98
C ALA A 70 17.80 -10.19 6.88
N LYS A 71 16.55 -10.00 7.27
CA LYS A 71 15.47 -9.61 6.35
C LYS A 71 15.63 -8.17 5.86
N LEU A 72 15.99 -7.24 6.74
CA LEU A 72 16.27 -5.85 6.34
C LEU A 72 17.44 -5.78 5.37
N GLY A 73 18.47 -6.63 5.54
CA GLY A 73 19.59 -6.74 4.61
C GLY A 73 19.20 -7.20 3.20
N GLN A 74 18.05 -7.87 3.03
CA GLN A 74 17.51 -8.25 1.72
C GLN A 74 16.77 -7.11 1.01
N LEU A 75 16.46 -6.03 1.73
CA LEU A 75 15.73 -4.86 1.23
C LEU A 75 16.72 -3.73 0.89
N ALA A 76 17.64 -4.01 -0.04
CA ALA A 76 18.64 -3.04 -0.46
C ALA A 76 18.02 -1.86 -1.21
N GLY A 77 18.70 -0.71 -1.16
CA GLY A 77 18.38 0.47 -1.97
C GLY A 77 18.24 1.75 -1.16
N ASP A 78 17.95 2.82 -1.89
CA ASP A 78 17.83 4.19 -1.37
C ASP A 78 16.38 4.72 -1.38
N MET A 79 15.44 3.87 -1.77
CA MET A 79 14.00 4.14 -1.73
C MET A 79 13.27 2.99 -1.05
N ALA A 80 12.33 3.31 -0.17
CA ALA A 80 11.45 2.32 0.41
C ALA A 80 10.10 2.92 0.80
N ILE A 81 9.06 2.09 0.74
CA ILE A 81 7.74 2.37 1.31
C ILE A 81 7.36 1.24 2.26
N GLY A 82 6.67 1.57 3.33
CA GLY A 82 6.21 0.62 4.32
C GLY A 82 4.79 0.92 4.79
N HIS A 83 4.18 -0.11 5.37
CA HIS A 83 2.82 -0.05 5.87
C HIS A 83 2.67 -0.89 7.13
N VAL A 84 1.93 -0.39 8.11
CA VAL A 84 1.40 -1.16 9.24
C VAL A 84 -0.12 -1.22 9.11
N ARG A 85 -0.67 -2.43 9.28
CA ARG A 85 -2.08 -2.71 9.06
C ARG A 85 -2.84 -2.84 10.37
N TYR A 86 -4.01 -2.20 10.40
CA TYR A 86 -5.09 -2.44 11.33
C TYR A 86 -6.31 -2.93 10.54
N THR A 87 -6.99 -3.97 11.00
CA THR A 87 -8.18 -4.48 10.30
C THR A 87 -9.44 -3.91 10.92
N THR A 88 -10.22 -3.21 10.11
CA THR A 88 -11.52 -2.66 10.51
C THR A 88 -12.70 -3.54 10.17
N ALA A 89 -12.62 -4.29 9.08
CA ALA A 89 -13.66 -5.22 8.69
C ALA A 89 -13.13 -6.21 7.63
N GLY A 90 -13.34 -7.49 7.88
CA GLY A 90 -13.27 -8.53 6.85
C GLY A 90 -11.87 -9.01 6.46
N GLY A 91 -11.40 -10.06 7.14
CA GLY A 91 -10.37 -10.97 6.66
C GLY A 91 -8.92 -10.49 6.83
N GLY A 92 -8.25 -11.04 7.85
CA GLY A 92 -6.84 -10.78 8.18
C GLY A 92 -5.83 -11.57 7.34
N GLY A 93 -6.05 -11.82 6.05
CA GLY A 93 -5.13 -12.60 5.22
C GLY A 93 -3.87 -11.82 4.85
N ILE A 94 -2.76 -12.55 4.70
CA ILE A 94 -1.46 -11.98 4.28
C ILE A 94 -1.55 -11.29 2.90
N GLU A 95 -2.52 -11.69 2.06
CA GLU A 95 -2.80 -11.07 0.76
C GLU A 95 -3.15 -9.59 0.89
N ASN A 96 -3.78 -9.20 2.00
CA ASN A 96 -4.20 -7.82 2.27
C ASN A 96 -3.12 -6.96 2.94
N ILE A 97 -1.99 -7.54 3.35
CA ILE A 97 -0.88 -6.79 3.93
C ILE A 97 -0.17 -6.02 2.81
N GLN A 98 -0.01 -4.73 3.03
CA GLN A 98 0.67 -3.81 2.13
C GLN A 98 2.15 -3.62 2.54
N PRO A 99 3.00 -3.09 1.64
CA PRO A 99 2.72 -2.61 0.30
C PRO A 99 2.37 -3.74 -0.68
N PHE A 100 1.45 -3.46 -1.60
CA PHE A 100 1.23 -4.32 -2.76
C PHE A 100 2.37 -4.15 -3.76
N LEU A 101 2.78 -5.24 -4.38
CA LEU A 101 3.78 -5.26 -5.43
C LEU A 101 3.14 -5.81 -6.70
N PHE A 102 3.15 -5.02 -7.75
CA PHE A 102 2.60 -5.38 -9.06
C PHE A 102 3.70 -5.46 -10.09
N ARG A 103 3.77 -6.60 -10.80
CA ARG A 103 4.70 -6.82 -11.89
C ARG A 103 4.02 -6.60 -13.22
N HIS A 104 4.66 -5.84 -14.08
CA HIS A 104 4.11 -5.57 -15.41
C HIS A 104 5.23 -5.34 -16.44
N ASN A 105 4.93 -5.68 -17.70
CA ASN A 105 5.87 -5.53 -18.82
C ASN A 105 6.36 -4.11 -19.08
N THR A 106 5.66 -3.08 -18.59
CA THR A 106 6.08 -1.67 -18.69
C THR A 106 6.74 -1.15 -17.40
N GLY A 107 7.15 -2.06 -16.52
CA GLY A 107 7.80 -1.78 -15.26
C GLY A 107 6.93 -2.10 -14.06
N ASP A 108 7.59 -2.60 -13.02
CA ASP A 108 6.99 -2.93 -11.74
C ASP A 108 6.66 -1.67 -10.95
N PHE A 109 5.73 -1.78 -10.02
CA PHE A 109 5.45 -0.72 -9.05
C PHE A 109 4.91 -1.27 -7.74
N ALA A 110 5.15 -0.54 -6.66
CA ALA A 110 4.61 -0.83 -5.35
C ALA A 110 3.64 0.26 -4.92
N LEU A 111 2.65 -0.13 -4.12
CA LEU A 111 1.60 0.74 -3.61
C LEU A 111 1.35 0.47 -2.14
N ALA A 112 1.34 1.52 -1.34
CA ALA A 112 0.82 1.52 0.02
C ALA A 112 -0.22 2.64 0.14
N HIS A 113 -1.30 2.36 0.84
CA HIS A 113 -2.44 3.24 0.99
C HIS A 113 -2.95 3.18 2.43
N ASN A 114 -3.16 4.32 3.02
CA ASN A 114 -3.87 4.47 4.27
C ASN A 114 -5.11 5.33 4.02
N GLY A 115 -6.28 4.81 4.34
CA GLY A 115 -7.54 5.50 4.17
C GLY A 115 -8.69 4.58 3.79
N ASN A 116 -9.77 5.19 3.31
CA ASN A 116 -10.97 4.48 2.89
C ASN A 116 -11.48 5.04 1.56
N ILE A 117 -11.62 4.18 0.57
CA ILE A 117 -12.18 4.51 -0.75
C ILE A 117 -13.68 4.20 -0.72
N VAL A 118 -14.49 5.24 -0.56
CA VAL A 118 -15.94 5.14 -0.37
C VAL A 118 -16.64 4.48 -1.55
N ASN A 119 -16.22 4.79 -2.77
CA ASN A 119 -16.78 4.23 -4.01
C ASN A 119 -16.08 2.94 -4.46
N SER A 120 -15.33 2.28 -3.58
CA SER A 120 -14.52 1.07 -3.89
C SER A 120 -15.35 -0.06 -4.53
N ALA A 121 -16.52 -0.37 -3.96
CA ALA A 121 -17.37 -1.45 -4.47
C ALA A 121 -17.85 -1.20 -5.91
N LEU A 122 -18.17 0.04 -6.25
CA LEU A 122 -18.59 0.42 -7.60
C LEU A 122 -17.43 0.30 -8.58
N LEU A 123 -16.26 0.84 -8.22
CA LEU A 123 -15.05 0.79 -9.04
C LEU A 123 -14.58 -0.64 -9.25
N ARG A 124 -14.60 -1.48 -8.20
CA ARG A 124 -14.22 -2.89 -8.28
C ARG A 124 -15.08 -3.62 -9.28
N ARG A 125 -16.43 -3.52 -9.17
CA ARG A 125 -17.37 -4.13 -10.11
C ARG A 125 -17.14 -3.67 -11.56
N HIS A 126 -16.87 -2.37 -11.75
CA HIS A 126 -16.56 -1.82 -13.07
C HIS A 126 -15.28 -2.43 -13.65
N LEU A 127 -14.26 -2.62 -12.83
CA LEU A 127 -12.97 -3.18 -13.22
C LEU A 127 -13.11 -4.68 -13.53
N GLU A 128 -13.81 -5.44 -12.70
CA GLU A 128 -14.08 -6.88 -12.89
C GLU A 128 -14.86 -7.13 -14.20
N ASN A 129 -15.91 -6.35 -14.47
CA ASN A 129 -16.66 -6.42 -15.72
C ASN A 129 -15.79 -6.14 -16.97
N ARG A 130 -14.62 -5.53 -16.79
CA ARG A 130 -13.64 -5.27 -17.84
C ARG A 130 -12.45 -6.21 -17.82
N GLY A 131 -12.56 -7.31 -17.09
CA GLY A 131 -11.57 -8.39 -17.04
C GLY A 131 -10.43 -8.16 -16.05
N SER A 132 -10.55 -7.26 -15.07
CA SER A 132 -9.57 -7.17 -13.98
C SER A 132 -9.76 -8.35 -13.02
N LEU A 133 -8.64 -8.95 -12.61
CA LEU A 133 -8.59 -10.02 -11.62
C LEU A 133 -7.97 -9.46 -10.34
N PHE A 134 -8.71 -9.55 -9.25
CA PHE A 134 -8.24 -9.10 -7.93
C PHE A 134 -7.66 -10.26 -7.13
N GLN A 135 -6.57 -10.01 -6.42
CA GLN A 135 -5.88 -10.98 -5.58
C GLN A 135 -6.14 -10.75 -4.08
N SER A 136 -6.69 -9.59 -3.74
CA SER A 136 -7.01 -9.20 -2.37
C SER A 136 -8.44 -8.67 -2.26
N THR A 137 -8.91 -8.53 -1.03
CA THR A 137 -10.18 -7.85 -0.73
C THR A 137 -9.99 -6.36 -0.46
N SER A 138 -8.74 -5.88 -0.46
CA SER A 138 -8.41 -4.49 -0.19
C SER A 138 -8.92 -3.55 -1.27
N ASP A 139 -9.45 -2.41 -0.87
CA ASP A 139 -9.81 -1.30 -1.75
C ASP A 139 -8.59 -0.69 -2.45
N SER A 140 -7.42 -0.75 -1.81
CA SER A 140 -6.16 -0.24 -2.36
C SER A 140 -5.76 -0.91 -3.68
N GLU A 141 -6.13 -2.17 -3.91
CA GLU A 141 -5.83 -2.87 -5.17
C GLU A 141 -6.56 -2.24 -6.37
N ILE A 142 -7.71 -1.61 -6.13
CA ILE A 142 -8.48 -0.88 -7.14
C ILE A 142 -7.62 0.21 -7.78
N LEU A 143 -6.89 0.97 -6.96
CA LEU A 143 -6.01 2.04 -7.44
C LEU A 143 -4.95 1.52 -8.41
N ALA A 144 -4.36 0.36 -8.13
CA ALA A 144 -3.39 -0.26 -9.02
C ALA A 144 -4.00 -0.61 -10.39
N HIS A 145 -5.22 -1.16 -10.39
CA HIS A 145 -5.92 -1.46 -11.63
C HIS A 145 -6.33 -0.21 -12.41
N LEU A 146 -6.74 0.86 -11.74
CA LEU A 146 -7.05 2.14 -12.37
C LEU A 146 -5.80 2.74 -13.03
N ILE A 147 -4.70 2.89 -12.29
CA ILE A 147 -3.42 3.39 -12.82
C ILE A 147 -3.01 2.61 -14.07
N LYS A 148 -3.23 1.30 -14.05
CA LYS A 148 -2.85 0.44 -15.16
C LYS A 148 -3.73 0.62 -16.38
N LYS A 149 -5.03 0.85 -16.22
CA LYS A 149 -5.95 1.11 -17.33
C LYS A 149 -5.70 2.45 -17.99
N GLU A 150 -5.38 3.46 -17.21
CA GLU A 150 -5.12 4.82 -17.69
C GLU A 150 -3.76 4.92 -18.41
N THR A 151 -2.84 3.97 -18.22
CA THR A 151 -1.56 3.92 -18.98
C THR A 151 -1.72 3.49 -20.45
N LYS A 152 -2.93 3.36 -21.00
CA LYS A 152 -3.15 3.01 -22.42
C LYS A 152 -2.59 4.04 -23.40
N PHE A 153 -2.38 5.27 -22.96
CA PHE A 153 -1.72 6.31 -23.76
C PHE A 153 -0.21 6.21 -23.55
N ARG A 154 0.46 5.41 -24.39
CA ARG A 154 1.90 5.07 -24.29
C ARG A 154 2.84 6.28 -24.29
N ASP A 155 2.39 7.43 -24.75
CA ASP A 155 3.19 8.65 -24.87
C ASP A 155 3.01 9.62 -23.68
N ARG A 156 2.24 9.24 -22.66
CA ARG A 156 1.97 10.10 -21.51
C ARG A 156 2.76 9.62 -20.28
N PRO A 157 3.48 10.51 -19.56
CA PRO A 157 4.17 10.12 -18.33
C PRO A 157 3.24 9.46 -17.31
N ARG A 158 3.72 8.42 -16.61
CA ARG A 158 2.94 7.61 -15.65
C ARG A 158 2.26 8.46 -14.58
N ILE A 159 2.86 9.60 -14.21
CA ILE A 159 2.28 10.52 -13.21
C ILE A 159 0.84 10.97 -13.57
N TYR A 160 0.56 11.16 -14.83
CA TYR A 160 -0.79 11.55 -15.25
C TYR A 160 -1.80 10.41 -15.10
N ALA A 161 -1.38 9.16 -15.33
CA ALA A 161 -2.22 8.01 -15.08
C ALA A 161 -2.54 7.85 -13.59
N ILE A 162 -1.59 8.17 -12.72
CA ILE A 162 -1.80 8.21 -11.27
C ILE A 162 -2.80 9.30 -10.91
N ILE A 163 -2.63 10.52 -11.42
CA ILE A 163 -3.54 11.64 -11.17
C ILE A 163 -4.96 11.30 -11.66
N ASP A 164 -5.10 10.76 -12.87
CA ASP A 164 -6.39 10.38 -13.42
C ASP A 164 -7.06 9.29 -12.59
N ALA A 165 -6.30 8.29 -12.12
CA ALA A 165 -6.80 7.27 -11.22
C ALA A 165 -7.26 7.84 -9.87
N LEU A 166 -6.48 8.75 -9.26
CA LEU A 166 -6.82 9.41 -8.00
C LEU A 166 -8.09 10.24 -8.12
N ASN A 167 -8.30 10.92 -9.25
CA ASN A 167 -9.51 11.71 -9.52
C ASN A 167 -10.79 10.86 -9.64
N MET A 168 -10.66 9.54 -9.80
CA MET A 168 -11.80 8.61 -9.80
C MET A 168 -12.19 8.13 -8.40
N LEU A 169 -11.35 8.37 -7.40
CA LEU A 169 -11.59 7.92 -6.04
C LEU A 169 -12.39 8.94 -5.25
N GLU A 170 -13.28 8.44 -4.41
CA GLU A 170 -14.02 9.22 -3.42
C GLU A 170 -13.64 8.73 -2.02
N GLY A 171 -13.28 9.66 -1.12
CA GLY A 171 -12.91 9.32 0.25
C GLY A 171 -11.74 10.14 0.79
N ALA A 172 -11.22 9.71 1.93
CA ALA A 172 -10.02 10.25 2.56
C ALA A 172 -8.90 9.21 2.52
N PHE A 173 -7.76 9.58 1.98
CA PHE A 173 -6.65 8.65 1.81
C PHE A 173 -5.28 9.35 1.72
N ALA A 174 -4.23 8.60 2.06
CA ALA A 174 -2.83 8.95 1.90
C ALA A 174 -2.03 7.81 1.25
#